data_0e00dae73e5ff59be0b6a1f768299b2f
#
_entry.id   0e00dae73e5ff59be0b6a1f768299b2f
#
_cell.length_a   1.000
_cell.length_b   1.000
_cell.length_c   1.000
_cell.angle_alpha   90.00
_cell.angle_beta   90.00
_cell.angle_gamma   90.00
#
_symmetry.space_group_name_H-M   'P 1'
#
loop_
_entity.id
_entity.type
_entity.pdbx_description
1 polymer ?
#
loop_
_entity_poly.entity_id
_entity_poly.type
_entity_poly.pdbx_seq_one_letter_code
_entity_poly.pdbx_strand_id
1 'polypeptide(L)'
;MRPLSHVLLCLVASLGLTLSASADELQVRIGYLAHQPPRGPLLSNVIPEPTDAGRRGAELAIIDSNSTGRFLKQQFQLDSVSVDSPEALLQAAKAQHDQGLRLFVVNAPAASLRVLSAALPDSLLFNAGSADDELRQSACLANVLHTLPSRAMLTDALAQFLTVRQWQRWLLISGPTEDDQAYAAALKRAAKRFGHTIVAEKAWSFDNDQRRSAQAEMPLFTQTKEYDVVLVADERGDFGEYLPYQTWYPRPVAGTQGLTAT
;
A
#
# COMPACT_ATOMS: atom_id res chain seq x y z
N MET A 1 -72.70 2.41 -35.27
CA MET A 1 -72.16 1.64 -34.12
C MET A 1 -70.75 1.08 -34.43
N ARG A 2 -69.75 1.91 -34.73
CA ARG A 2 -68.37 1.47 -35.07
C ARG A 2 -67.18 2.24 -34.44
N PRO A 3 -67.35 3.28 -33.63
CA PRO A 3 -66.20 3.94 -33.04
C PRO A 3 -65.76 3.38 -31.68
N LEU A 4 -66.64 2.69 -30.92
CA LEU A 4 -66.31 2.16 -29.60
C LEU A 4 -65.29 1.00 -29.62
N SER A 5 -65.30 0.19 -30.68
CA SER A 5 -64.41 -0.99 -30.80
C SER A 5 -62.98 -0.62 -31.01
N HIS A 6 -62.68 0.51 -31.67
CA HIS A 6 -61.28 0.95 -31.93
C HIS A 6 -60.68 1.68 -30.73
N VAL A 7 -61.50 2.36 -29.91
CA VAL A 7 -61.02 3.01 -28.69
C VAL A 7 -60.67 1.95 -27.62
N LEU A 8 -61.46 0.84 -27.55
CA LEU A 8 -61.16 -0.25 -26.63
C LEU A 8 -59.88 -1.01 -27.03
N LEU A 9 -59.59 -1.16 -28.33
CA LEU A 9 -58.40 -1.82 -28.80
C LEU A 9 -57.13 -0.96 -28.56
N CYS A 10 -57.21 0.36 -28.67
CA CYS A 10 -56.08 1.26 -28.32
C CYS A 10 -55.81 1.28 -26.82
N LEU A 11 -56.86 1.19 -25.98
CA LEU A 11 -56.67 1.19 -24.51
C LEU A 11 -56.03 -0.12 -24.00
N VAL A 12 -56.30 -1.26 -24.63
CA VAL A 12 -55.69 -2.54 -24.30
C VAL A 12 -54.25 -2.62 -24.82
N ALA A 13 -53.95 -2.02 -25.97
CA ALA A 13 -52.57 -1.92 -26.48
C ALA A 13 -51.65 -0.99 -25.65
N SER A 14 -52.19 0.07 -25.05
CA SER A 14 -51.41 0.93 -24.15
C SER A 14 -51.17 0.36 -22.76
N LEU A 15 -51.99 -0.58 -22.28
CA LEU A 15 -51.78 -1.24 -20.99
C LEU A 15 -50.76 -2.41 -21.05
N GLY A 16 -50.43 -2.94 -22.25
CA GLY A 16 -49.46 -4.03 -22.44
C GLY A 16 -47.99 -3.59 -22.50
N LEU A 17 -47.69 -2.30 -22.49
CA LEU A 17 -46.34 -1.77 -22.70
C LEU A 17 -45.68 -1.21 -21.43
N THR A 18 -46.13 -1.56 -20.24
CA THR A 18 -45.30 -1.43 -19.05
C THR A 18 -44.26 -2.55 -19.04
N LEU A 19 -43.30 -2.46 -19.92
CA LEU A 19 -42.01 -3.14 -19.73
C LEU A 19 -41.46 -2.63 -18.41
N SER A 20 -41.62 -3.45 -17.37
CA SER A 20 -40.90 -3.26 -16.13
C SER A 20 -39.42 -3.30 -16.48
N ALA A 21 -38.79 -2.17 -16.67
CA ALA A 21 -37.33 -2.06 -16.68
C ALA A 21 -36.87 -2.44 -15.30
N SER A 22 -36.78 -3.73 -14.99
CA SER A 22 -35.99 -4.22 -13.88
C SER A 22 -34.57 -3.83 -14.22
N ALA A 23 -34.08 -2.78 -13.58
CA ALA A 23 -32.65 -2.52 -13.62
C ALA A 23 -31.98 -3.77 -13.02
N ASP A 24 -31.27 -4.54 -13.84
CA ASP A 24 -30.50 -5.68 -13.40
C ASP A 24 -29.50 -5.20 -12.33
N GLU A 25 -29.33 -6.02 -11.30
CA GLU A 25 -28.34 -5.73 -10.27
C GLU A 25 -26.94 -5.78 -10.88
N LEU A 26 -26.19 -4.69 -10.75
CA LEU A 26 -24.83 -4.61 -11.26
C LEU A 26 -23.90 -5.46 -10.37
N GLN A 27 -23.36 -6.52 -10.93
CA GLN A 27 -22.37 -7.37 -10.26
C GLN A 27 -20.95 -6.85 -10.57
N VAL A 28 -20.22 -6.43 -9.53
CA VAL A 28 -18.84 -5.93 -9.64
C VAL A 28 -17.91 -6.93 -8.97
N ARG A 29 -17.13 -7.67 -9.78
CA ARG A 29 -16.14 -8.63 -9.29
C ARG A 29 -14.76 -7.96 -9.26
N ILE A 30 -14.06 -8.10 -8.12
CA ILE A 30 -12.73 -7.52 -7.89
C ILE A 30 -11.79 -8.64 -7.50
N GLY A 31 -10.67 -8.77 -8.20
CA GLY A 31 -9.58 -9.66 -7.82
C GLY A 31 -8.70 -8.99 -6.76
N TYR A 32 -8.36 -9.70 -5.70
CA TYR A 32 -7.28 -9.32 -4.79
C TYR A 32 -6.10 -10.27 -4.98
N LEU A 33 -4.97 -9.72 -5.39
CA LEU A 33 -3.76 -10.47 -5.70
C LEU A 33 -2.65 -10.04 -4.73
N ALA A 34 -2.15 -10.95 -3.91
CA ALA A 34 -1.05 -10.69 -2.99
C ALA A 34 0.15 -11.60 -3.25
N HIS A 35 1.33 -11.00 -3.30
CA HIS A 35 2.60 -11.72 -3.26
C HIS A 35 3.17 -11.63 -1.84
N GLN A 36 3.13 -12.74 -1.14
CA GLN A 36 3.65 -12.87 0.22
C GLN A 36 4.80 -13.89 0.20
N PRO A 37 6.06 -13.42 0.06
CA PRO A 37 7.20 -14.32 0.08
C PRO A 37 7.28 -15.05 1.42
N PRO A 38 7.84 -16.29 1.46
CA PRO A 38 8.04 -17.02 2.68
C PRO A 38 8.85 -16.19 3.68
N ARG A 39 8.34 -16.06 4.90
CA ARG A 39 9.06 -15.38 5.98
C ARG A 39 10.11 -16.30 6.55
N GLY A 40 11.25 -15.72 6.91
CA GLY A 40 12.27 -16.42 7.68
C GLY A 40 11.75 -16.84 9.07
N PRO A 41 12.55 -17.59 9.85
CA PRO A 41 12.20 -17.97 11.20
C PRO A 41 11.94 -16.72 12.05
N LEU A 42 10.79 -16.72 12.75
CA LEU A 42 10.44 -15.63 13.67
C LEU A 42 11.40 -15.64 14.87
N LEU A 43 11.98 -14.51 15.15
CA LEU A 43 12.68 -14.27 16.41
C LEU A 43 11.64 -14.19 17.54
N SER A 44 11.98 -14.68 18.73
CA SER A 44 11.04 -14.87 19.85
C SER A 44 10.37 -13.58 20.37
N ASN A 45 10.86 -12.42 19.97
CA ASN A 45 10.38 -11.11 20.43
C ASN A 45 9.60 -10.33 19.37
N VAL A 46 9.43 -10.88 18.16
CA VAL A 46 8.73 -10.20 17.08
C VAL A 46 7.29 -10.70 17.02
N ILE A 47 6.32 -9.81 17.11
CA ILE A 47 4.92 -10.14 16.86
C ILE A 47 4.76 -10.36 15.35
N PRO A 48 4.42 -11.58 14.92
CA PRO A 48 4.28 -11.83 13.48
C PRO A 48 3.12 -11.03 12.90
N GLU A 49 3.37 -10.40 11.77
CA GLU A 49 2.29 -9.81 11.01
C GLU A 49 1.30 -10.91 10.57
N PRO A 50 -0.02 -10.68 10.66
CA PRO A 50 -1.01 -11.66 10.23
C PRO A 50 -0.81 -12.09 8.77
N THR A 51 -0.96 -13.39 8.49
CA THR A 51 -0.79 -13.94 7.13
C THR A 51 -1.87 -13.46 6.15
N ASP A 52 -2.94 -12.89 6.68
CA ASP A 52 -4.06 -12.33 5.93
C ASP A 52 -4.13 -10.79 5.98
N ALA A 53 -3.03 -10.15 6.41
CA ALA A 53 -2.88 -8.70 6.35
C ALA A 53 -3.11 -8.19 4.91
N GLY A 54 -3.78 -7.05 4.77
CA GLY A 54 -4.22 -6.51 3.47
C GLY A 54 -5.48 -7.19 2.94
N ARG A 55 -5.58 -8.52 2.91
CA ARG A 55 -6.80 -9.23 2.50
C ARG A 55 -7.99 -8.87 3.40
N ARG A 56 -7.81 -8.83 4.71
CA ARG A 56 -8.85 -8.43 5.66
C ARG A 56 -9.36 -7.01 5.43
N GLY A 57 -8.48 -6.09 5.06
CA GLY A 57 -8.88 -4.73 4.67
C GLY A 57 -9.74 -4.72 3.40
N ALA A 58 -9.38 -5.52 2.40
CA ALA A 58 -10.17 -5.66 1.18
C ALA A 58 -11.55 -6.30 1.46
N GLU A 59 -11.62 -7.34 2.29
CA GLU A 59 -12.89 -7.96 2.71
C GLU A 59 -13.80 -6.95 3.43
N LEU A 60 -13.25 -6.14 4.34
CA LEU A 60 -14.00 -5.10 5.04
C LEU A 60 -14.54 -4.05 4.06
N ALA A 61 -13.74 -3.60 3.10
CA ALA A 61 -14.16 -2.65 2.08
C ALA A 61 -15.31 -3.19 1.22
N ILE A 62 -15.34 -4.49 0.92
CA ILE A 62 -16.47 -5.14 0.22
C ILE A 62 -17.73 -5.13 1.07
N ILE A 63 -17.62 -5.44 2.36
CA ILE A 63 -18.78 -5.41 3.29
C ILE A 63 -19.36 -3.98 3.33
N ASP A 64 -18.53 -2.96 3.50
CA ASP A 64 -18.94 -1.57 3.53
C ASP A 64 -19.57 -1.12 2.21
N SER A 65 -18.95 -1.48 1.09
CA SER A 65 -19.47 -1.16 -0.26
C SER A 65 -20.84 -1.81 -0.49
N ASN A 66 -21.03 -3.05 -0.07
CA ASN A 66 -22.32 -3.75 -0.21
C ASN A 66 -23.41 -3.16 0.70
N SER A 67 -23.05 -2.52 1.81
CA SER A 67 -24.03 -1.83 2.66
C SER A 67 -24.73 -0.69 1.91
N THR A 68 -23.99 0.07 1.11
CA THR A 68 -24.52 1.12 0.23
C THR A 68 -25.03 0.56 -1.09
N GLY A 69 -24.35 -0.43 -1.64
CA GLY A 69 -24.66 -1.06 -2.93
C GLY A 69 -26.08 -1.60 -3.02
N ARG A 70 -26.61 -2.15 -1.92
CA ARG A 70 -28.01 -2.62 -1.84
C ARG A 70 -29.03 -1.57 -2.25
N PHE A 71 -28.79 -0.31 -1.94
CA PHE A 71 -29.68 0.80 -2.33
C PHE A 71 -29.50 1.21 -3.79
N LEU A 72 -28.33 0.96 -4.36
CA LEU A 72 -27.96 1.30 -5.72
C LEU A 72 -28.11 0.12 -6.69
N LYS A 73 -28.63 -1.02 -6.24
CA LYS A 73 -28.66 -2.29 -6.97
C LYS A 73 -27.28 -2.69 -7.50
N GLN A 74 -26.28 -2.59 -6.64
CA GLN A 74 -24.89 -2.98 -6.91
C GLN A 74 -24.47 -4.03 -5.89
N GLN A 75 -23.81 -5.09 -6.37
CA GLN A 75 -23.23 -6.12 -5.53
C GLN A 75 -21.74 -6.25 -5.84
N PHE A 76 -20.92 -6.15 -4.81
CA PHE A 76 -19.46 -6.27 -4.91
C PHE A 76 -19.03 -7.64 -4.39
N GLN A 77 -18.11 -8.29 -5.10
CA GLN A 77 -17.55 -9.58 -4.75
C GLN A 77 -16.02 -9.51 -4.83
N LEU A 78 -15.33 -10.20 -3.90
CA LEU A 78 -13.89 -10.27 -3.83
C LEU A 78 -13.40 -11.69 -4.13
N ASP A 79 -12.57 -11.83 -5.16
CA ASP A 79 -11.88 -13.07 -5.49
C ASP A 79 -10.41 -12.94 -5.07
N SER A 80 -10.05 -13.44 -3.87
CA SER A 80 -8.74 -13.23 -3.27
C SER A 80 -7.79 -14.40 -3.49
N VAL A 81 -6.55 -14.11 -3.87
CA VAL A 81 -5.45 -15.08 -4.00
C VAL A 81 -4.20 -14.48 -3.38
N SER A 82 -3.54 -15.26 -2.51
CA SER A 82 -2.22 -14.94 -1.95
C SER A 82 -1.26 -16.07 -2.30
N VAL A 83 -0.10 -15.72 -2.85
CA VAL A 83 0.90 -16.67 -3.33
C VAL A 83 2.30 -16.24 -2.89
N ASP A 84 3.26 -17.16 -2.95
CA ASP A 84 4.63 -16.98 -2.48
C ASP A 84 5.65 -16.68 -3.60
N SER A 85 5.21 -16.69 -4.86
CA SER A 85 6.09 -16.42 -5.99
C SER A 85 5.46 -15.50 -7.03
N PRO A 86 6.27 -14.71 -7.78
CA PRO A 86 5.79 -13.85 -8.85
C PRO A 86 5.13 -14.63 -9.99
N GLU A 87 5.63 -15.83 -10.29
CA GLU A 87 5.10 -16.69 -11.34
C GLU A 87 3.71 -17.19 -10.99
N ALA A 88 3.50 -17.66 -9.74
CA ALA A 88 2.19 -18.07 -9.24
C ALA A 88 1.21 -16.90 -9.24
N LEU A 89 1.68 -15.68 -8.90
CA LEU A 89 0.87 -14.46 -8.95
C LEU A 89 0.37 -14.16 -10.36
N LEU A 90 1.25 -14.25 -11.36
CA LEU A 90 0.89 -14.04 -12.76
C LEU A 90 -0.13 -15.08 -13.25
N GLN A 91 0.06 -16.36 -12.89
CA GLN A 91 -0.88 -17.43 -13.26
C GLN A 91 -2.25 -17.21 -12.62
N ALA A 92 -2.31 -16.85 -11.34
CA ALA A 92 -3.55 -16.55 -10.64
C ALA A 92 -4.29 -15.35 -11.27
N ALA A 93 -3.55 -14.29 -11.62
CA ALA A 93 -4.10 -13.12 -12.28
C ALA A 93 -4.71 -13.45 -13.64
N LYS A 94 -4.00 -14.25 -14.47
CA LYS A 94 -4.51 -14.72 -15.76
C LYS A 94 -5.76 -15.58 -15.62
N ALA A 95 -5.77 -16.51 -14.66
CA ALA A 95 -6.92 -17.37 -14.41
C ALA A 95 -8.17 -16.56 -14.01
N GLN A 96 -8.02 -15.53 -13.16
CA GLN A 96 -9.12 -14.62 -12.82
C GLN A 96 -9.55 -13.76 -14.03
N HIS A 97 -8.59 -13.28 -14.82
CA HIS A 97 -8.87 -12.53 -16.04
C HIS A 97 -9.67 -13.34 -17.06
N ASP A 98 -9.32 -14.63 -17.25
CA ASP A 98 -10.04 -15.56 -18.15
C ASP A 98 -11.47 -15.83 -17.66
N GLN A 99 -11.73 -15.69 -16.37
CA GLN A 99 -13.07 -15.72 -15.76
C GLN A 99 -13.83 -14.38 -15.89
N GLY A 100 -13.27 -13.40 -16.58
CA GLY A 100 -13.90 -12.11 -16.86
C GLY A 100 -13.58 -10.99 -15.87
N LEU A 101 -12.70 -11.19 -14.89
CA LEU A 101 -12.30 -10.11 -13.99
C LEU A 101 -11.42 -9.10 -14.75
N ARG A 102 -11.63 -7.80 -14.48
CA ARG A 102 -10.89 -6.70 -15.09
C ARG A 102 -10.41 -5.67 -14.06
N LEU A 103 -10.84 -5.80 -12.82
CA LEU A 103 -10.46 -4.91 -11.71
C LEU A 103 -9.66 -5.72 -10.70
N PHE A 104 -8.44 -5.31 -10.41
CA PHE A 104 -7.54 -6.03 -9.52
C PHE A 104 -6.91 -5.09 -8.50
N VAL A 105 -7.01 -5.42 -7.23
CA VAL A 105 -6.20 -4.83 -6.15
C VAL A 105 -4.95 -5.68 -6.01
N VAL A 106 -3.78 -5.07 -6.20
CA VAL A 106 -2.50 -5.77 -6.24
C VAL A 106 -1.63 -5.34 -5.05
N ASN A 107 -1.41 -6.27 -4.13
CA ASN A 107 -0.48 -6.13 -3.01
C ASN A 107 0.80 -6.93 -3.33
N ALA A 108 1.69 -6.32 -4.08
CA ALA A 108 2.91 -6.96 -4.57
C ALA A 108 4.02 -5.94 -4.84
N PRO A 109 5.30 -6.39 -4.91
CA PRO A 109 6.42 -5.54 -5.31
C PRO A 109 6.26 -4.95 -6.71
N ALA A 110 6.96 -3.84 -6.98
CA ALA A 110 6.92 -3.14 -8.26
C ALA A 110 7.24 -4.02 -9.47
N ALA A 111 8.18 -4.95 -9.33
CA ALA A 111 8.53 -5.89 -10.40
C ALA A 111 7.34 -6.74 -10.83
N SER A 112 6.61 -7.32 -9.87
CA SER A 112 5.41 -8.10 -10.14
C SER A 112 4.29 -7.24 -10.76
N LEU A 113 4.12 -6.01 -10.27
CA LEU A 113 3.12 -5.09 -10.81
C LEU A 113 3.38 -4.73 -12.28
N ARG A 114 4.66 -4.53 -12.67
CA ARG A 114 5.05 -4.31 -14.07
C ARG A 114 4.71 -5.51 -14.97
N VAL A 115 4.99 -6.71 -14.49
CA VAL A 115 4.68 -7.96 -15.21
C VAL A 115 3.16 -8.13 -15.38
N LEU A 116 2.39 -7.89 -14.32
CA LEU A 116 0.92 -7.96 -14.37
C LEU A 116 0.33 -6.91 -15.32
N SER A 117 0.82 -5.67 -15.26
CA SER A 117 0.38 -4.59 -16.14
C SER A 117 0.58 -4.93 -17.63
N ALA A 118 1.73 -5.49 -17.98
CA ALA A 118 2.03 -5.90 -19.34
C ALA A 118 1.20 -7.12 -19.81
N ALA A 119 0.91 -8.04 -18.88
CA ALA A 119 0.16 -9.26 -19.16
C ALA A 119 -1.36 -9.04 -19.28
N LEU A 120 -1.90 -8.01 -18.63
CA LEU A 120 -3.34 -7.70 -18.51
C LEU A 120 -3.64 -6.27 -18.97
N PRO A 121 -3.38 -5.92 -20.25
CA PRO A 121 -3.46 -4.53 -20.71
C PRO A 121 -4.88 -3.96 -20.74
N ASP A 122 -5.91 -4.81 -20.77
CA ASP A 122 -7.32 -4.46 -20.72
C ASP A 122 -7.92 -4.47 -19.31
N SER A 123 -7.09 -4.64 -18.30
CA SER A 123 -7.48 -4.64 -16.88
C SER A 123 -6.96 -3.40 -16.16
N LEU A 124 -7.68 -2.99 -15.13
CA LEU A 124 -7.27 -1.91 -14.23
C LEU A 124 -6.67 -2.50 -12.96
N LEU A 125 -5.43 -2.14 -12.66
CA LEU A 125 -4.68 -2.62 -11.50
C LEU A 125 -4.57 -1.50 -10.45
N PHE A 126 -5.08 -1.75 -9.25
CA PHE A 126 -4.94 -0.84 -8.11
C PHE A 126 -3.74 -1.28 -7.28
N ASN A 127 -2.64 -0.54 -7.38
CA ASN A 127 -1.44 -0.79 -6.60
C ASN A 127 -1.69 -0.46 -5.12
N ALA A 128 -1.66 -1.48 -4.29
CA ALA A 128 -1.82 -1.41 -2.84
C ALA A 128 -0.58 -1.92 -2.07
N GLY A 129 0.50 -2.30 -2.77
CA GLY A 129 1.67 -2.93 -2.15
C GLY A 129 3.01 -2.24 -2.41
N SER A 130 3.17 -1.49 -3.51
CA SER A 130 4.46 -0.90 -3.86
C SER A 130 4.47 0.62 -3.74
N ALA A 131 5.37 1.13 -2.90
CA ALA A 131 5.63 2.56 -2.71
C ALA A 131 6.71 3.13 -3.64
N ASP A 132 7.15 2.37 -4.65
CA ASP A 132 8.22 2.78 -5.55
C ASP A 132 7.90 4.04 -6.34
N ASP A 133 8.81 5.00 -6.28
CA ASP A 133 8.67 6.30 -6.94
C ASP A 133 8.67 6.18 -8.46
N GLU A 134 9.44 5.24 -9.01
CA GLU A 134 9.54 5.02 -10.46
C GLU A 134 8.22 4.67 -11.13
N LEU A 135 7.33 3.96 -10.42
CA LEU A 135 5.99 3.62 -10.92
C LEU A 135 5.13 4.84 -11.23
N ARG A 136 5.48 6.00 -10.70
CA ARG A 136 4.79 7.28 -10.93
C ARG A 136 5.59 8.27 -11.76
N GLN A 137 6.78 7.88 -12.21
CA GLN A 137 7.72 8.72 -12.95
C GLN A 137 8.13 8.05 -14.27
N SER A 138 9.37 7.56 -14.33
CA SER A 138 9.98 7.00 -15.55
C SER A 138 9.35 5.68 -16.00
N ALA A 139 8.80 4.89 -15.09
CA ALA A 139 8.16 3.61 -15.35
C ALA A 139 6.63 3.65 -15.10
N CYS A 140 5.99 4.77 -15.45
CA CYS A 140 4.55 4.92 -15.31
C CYS A 140 3.80 3.90 -16.19
N LEU A 141 2.83 3.20 -15.60
CA LEU A 141 2.05 2.14 -16.25
C LEU A 141 0.63 2.65 -16.51
N ALA A 142 0.18 2.58 -17.76
CA ALA A 142 -1.07 3.21 -18.22
C ALA A 142 -2.34 2.62 -17.57
N ASN A 143 -2.30 1.35 -17.15
CA ASN A 143 -3.43 0.65 -16.54
C ASN A 143 -3.26 0.45 -15.02
N VAL A 144 -2.36 1.20 -14.36
CA VAL A 144 -2.11 1.13 -12.92
C VAL A 144 -2.54 2.41 -12.24
N LEU A 145 -3.40 2.28 -11.24
CA LEU A 145 -3.76 3.33 -10.29
C LEU A 145 -3.11 3.06 -8.92
N HIS A 146 -2.64 4.09 -8.26
CA HIS A 146 -1.94 3.97 -6.99
C HIS A 146 -2.85 4.38 -5.83
N THR A 147 -3.10 3.49 -4.87
CA THR A 147 -3.94 3.72 -3.70
C THR A 147 -3.15 4.05 -2.42
N LEU A 148 -1.82 3.93 -2.48
CA LEU A 148 -0.90 4.26 -1.39
C LEU A 148 0.07 5.37 -1.84
N PRO A 149 0.62 6.17 -0.90
CA PRO A 149 1.66 7.16 -1.23
C PRO A 149 2.96 6.49 -1.66
N SER A 150 3.76 7.17 -2.48
CA SER A 150 5.13 6.75 -2.78
C SER A 150 6.09 7.14 -1.64
N ARG A 151 7.30 6.53 -1.63
CA ARG A 151 8.37 6.89 -0.68
C ARG A 151 8.69 8.39 -0.74
N ALA A 152 8.73 8.95 -1.95
CA ALA A 152 8.94 10.38 -2.13
C ALA A 152 7.85 11.23 -1.47
N MET A 153 6.58 10.84 -1.61
CA MET A 153 5.46 11.56 -1.01
C MET A 153 5.51 11.50 0.52
N LEU A 154 5.82 10.32 1.09
CA LEU A 154 5.94 10.13 2.53
C LEU A 154 7.09 10.95 3.12
N THR A 155 8.26 10.89 2.49
CA THR A 155 9.45 11.60 2.96
C THR A 155 9.35 13.10 2.77
N ASP A 156 8.68 13.58 1.72
CA ASP A 156 8.39 15.00 1.53
C ASP A 156 7.43 15.53 2.60
N ALA A 157 6.38 14.76 2.94
CA ALA A 157 5.46 15.13 4.01
C ALA A 157 6.16 15.19 5.36
N LEU A 158 7.01 14.20 5.67
CA LEU A 158 7.82 14.19 6.88
C LEU A 158 8.77 15.40 6.92
N ALA A 159 9.49 15.68 5.83
CA ALA A 159 10.41 16.81 5.75
C ALA A 159 9.71 18.15 5.96
N GLN A 160 8.51 18.34 5.41
CA GLN A 160 7.69 19.54 5.64
C GLN A 160 7.31 19.70 7.11
N PHE A 161 6.88 18.60 7.76
CA PHE A 161 6.61 18.61 9.20
C PHE A 161 7.84 18.99 10.01
N LEU A 162 8.99 18.41 9.70
CA LEU A 162 10.26 18.71 10.36
C LEU A 162 10.71 20.16 10.14
N THR A 163 10.42 20.75 8.98
CA THR A 163 10.64 22.17 8.70
C THR A 163 9.82 23.05 9.65
N VAL A 164 8.53 22.76 9.82
CA VAL A 164 7.65 23.50 10.75
C VAL A 164 8.16 23.39 12.20
N ARG A 165 8.71 22.22 12.56
CA ARG A 165 9.30 22.00 13.90
C ARG A 165 10.68 22.61 14.07
N GLN A 166 11.30 23.12 12.99
CA GLN A 166 12.69 23.62 12.95
C GLN A 166 13.73 22.53 13.26
N TRP A 167 13.43 21.27 12.97
CA TRP A 167 14.33 20.14 13.13
C TRP A 167 15.06 19.89 11.82
N GLN A 168 16.11 20.64 11.58
CA GLN A 168 16.78 20.72 10.30
C GLN A 168 18.04 19.82 10.18
N ARG A 169 18.58 19.39 11.34
CA ARG A 169 19.79 18.56 11.40
C ARG A 169 19.40 17.12 11.72
N TRP A 170 19.62 16.23 10.77
CA TRP A 170 19.14 14.86 10.83
C TRP A 170 20.28 13.88 11.03
N LEU A 171 20.12 12.90 11.92
CA LEU A 171 20.86 11.64 11.87
C LEU A 171 20.03 10.63 11.06
N LEU A 172 20.64 9.92 10.14
CA LEU A 172 19.95 8.92 9.32
C LEU A 172 20.49 7.52 9.66
N ILE A 173 19.56 6.60 9.98
CA ILE A 173 19.84 5.20 10.18
C ILE A 173 19.08 4.42 9.11
N SER A 174 19.76 3.53 8.39
CA SER A 174 19.14 2.73 7.32
C SER A 174 19.43 1.25 7.51
N GLY A 175 18.39 0.43 7.34
CA GLY A 175 18.53 -1.02 7.27
C GLY A 175 19.20 -1.47 5.98
N PRO A 176 19.54 -2.77 5.87
CA PRO A 176 20.31 -3.32 4.76
C PRO A 176 19.46 -3.71 3.55
N THR A 177 18.14 -3.74 3.65
CA THR A 177 17.29 -4.19 2.54
C THR A 177 17.23 -3.16 1.42
N GLU A 178 16.91 -3.59 0.21
CA GLU A 178 16.73 -2.67 -0.94
C GLU A 178 15.65 -1.63 -0.66
N ASP A 179 14.56 -2.02 0.00
CA ASP A 179 13.47 -1.13 0.39
C ASP A 179 13.91 -0.07 1.40
N ASP A 180 14.71 -0.46 2.42
CA ASP A 180 15.28 0.48 3.39
C ASP A 180 16.22 1.49 2.72
N GLN A 181 17.06 1.02 1.79
CA GLN A 181 17.94 1.89 1.03
C GLN A 181 17.17 2.84 0.10
N ALA A 182 16.07 2.38 -0.50
CA ALA A 182 15.18 3.22 -1.31
C ALA A 182 14.51 4.31 -0.45
N TYR A 183 14.05 3.95 0.75
CA TYR A 183 13.47 4.94 1.68
C TYR A 183 14.54 5.94 2.18
N ALA A 184 15.75 5.47 2.50
CA ALA A 184 16.87 6.32 2.87
C ALA A 184 17.24 7.29 1.73
N ALA A 185 17.25 6.82 0.49
CA ALA A 185 17.47 7.67 -0.69
C ALA A 185 16.36 8.73 -0.83
N ALA A 186 15.10 8.37 -0.59
CA ALA A 186 13.99 9.31 -0.60
C ALA A 186 14.11 10.37 0.52
N LEU A 187 14.56 9.99 1.73
CA LEU A 187 14.86 10.92 2.83
C LEU A 187 16.00 11.91 2.45
N LYS A 188 17.08 11.40 1.82
CA LYS A 188 18.17 12.24 1.33
C LYS A 188 17.72 13.25 0.28
N ARG A 189 16.86 12.79 -0.64
CA ARG A 189 16.24 13.66 -1.64
C ARG A 189 15.37 14.73 -0.98
N ALA A 190 14.52 14.35 0.00
CA ALA A 190 13.68 15.27 0.74
C ALA A 190 14.52 16.29 1.54
N ALA A 191 15.58 15.84 2.22
CA ALA A 191 16.52 16.74 2.90
C ALA A 191 17.05 17.83 1.98
N LYS A 192 17.55 17.44 0.81
CA LYS A 192 18.03 18.40 -0.20
C LYS A 192 16.93 19.36 -0.68
N ARG A 193 15.72 18.84 -0.90
CA ARG A 193 14.57 19.63 -1.40
C ARG A 193 14.11 20.69 -0.41
N PHE A 194 14.08 20.34 0.88
CA PHE A 194 13.53 21.21 1.93
C PHE A 194 14.59 21.92 2.78
N GLY A 195 15.88 21.85 2.38
CA GLY A 195 16.95 22.59 3.01
C GLY A 195 17.42 22.02 4.34
N HIS A 196 17.28 20.70 4.54
CA HIS A 196 17.77 20.01 5.72
C HIS A 196 19.17 19.42 5.51
N THR A 197 19.88 19.17 6.60
CA THR A 197 21.23 18.63 6.60
C THR A 197 21.25 17.26 7.27
N ILE A 198 21.74 16.24 6.58
CA ILE A 198 22.08 14.97 7.19
C ILE A 198 23.47 15.08 7.76
N VAL A 199 23.58 15.14 9.10
CA VAL A 199 24.84 15.40 9.81
C VAL A 199 25.67 14.13 10.00
N ALA A 200 25.03 12.96 10.05
CA ALA A 200 25.69 11.65 10.02
C ALA A 200 24.72 10.57 9.54
N GLU A 201 25.28 9.49 8.98
CA GLU A 201 24.56 8.32 8.53
C GLU A 201 25.13 7.07 9.20
N LYS A 202 24.26 6.11 9.49
CA LYS A 202 24.61 4.80 10.03
C LYS A 202 23.85 3.71 9.27
N ALA A 203 24.59 2.78 8.69
CA ALA A 203 24.01 1.52 8.23
C ALA A 203 23.78 0.63 9.45
N TRP A 204 22.56 0.14 9.59
CA TRP A 204 22.22 -0.80 10.66
C TRP A 204 22.70 -2.20 10.28
N SER A 205 23.39 -2.84 11.21
CA SER A 205 23.80 -4.23 11.06
C SER A 205 22.89 -5.13 11.89
N PHE A 206 22.39 -6.19 11.25
CA PHE A 206 21.59 -7.18 11.97
C PHE A 206 22.47 -8.05 12.85
N ASP A 207 22.16 -8.06 14.15
CA ASP A 207 22.67 -9.00 15.13
C ASP A 207 21.49 -9.87 15.62
N ASN A 208 21.80 -10.93 16.35
CA ASN A 208 20.81 -11.85 16.90
C ASN A 208 19.88 -11.20 17.95
N ASP A 209 20.26 -10.07 18.51
CA ASP A 209 19.50 -9.31 19.51
C ASP A 209 19.47 -7.81 19.16
N GLN A 210 18.47 -7.40 18.39
CA GLN A 210 18.32 -6.02 17.93
C GLN A 210 18.15 -5.01 19.08
N ARG A 211 17.47 -5.42 20.16
CA ARG A 211 17.29 -4.57 21.34
C ARG A 211 18.64 -4.27 21.99
N ARG A 212 19.46 -5.29 22.17
CA ARG A 212 20.78 -5.15 22.76
C ARG A 212 21.70 -4.29 21.88
N SER A 213 21.65 -4.51 20.57
CA SER A 213 22.39 -3.69 19.60
C SER A 213 21.96 -2.22 19.66
N ALA A 214 20.65 -1.94 19.74
CA ALA A 214 20.14 -0.58 19.89
C ALA A 214 20.63 0.08 21.18
N GLN A 215 20.59 -0.64 22.32
CA GLN A 215 21.07 -0.13 23.60
C GLN A 215 22.58 0.19 23.60
N ALA A 216 23.37 -0.60 22.87
CA ALA A 216 24.82 -0.41 22.81
C ALA A 216 25.23 0.67 21.81
N GLU A 217 24.64 0.67 20.62
CA GLU A 217 25.10 1.46 19.47
C GLU A 217 24.46 2.86 19.38
N MET A 218 23.19 2.98 19.77
CA MET A 218 22.48 4.26 19.64
C MET A 218 23.07 5.37 20.50
N PRO A 219 23.41 5.13 21.81
CA PRO A 219 24.03 6.18 22.61
C PRO A 219 25.37 6.63 22.02
N LEU A 220 26.19 5.70 21.53
CA LEU A 220 27.48 6.00 20.92
C LEU A 220 27.34 6.82 19.63
N PHE A 221 26.40 6.47 18.78
CA PHE A 221 26.15 7.18 17.53
C PHE A 221 25.59 8.58 17.76
N THR A 222 24.72 8.74 18.76
CA THR A 222 23.96 9.98 18.96
C THR A 222 24.64 11.00 19.87
N GLN A 223 25.71 10.63 20.60
CA GLN A 223 26.46 11.59 21.46
C GLN A 223 27.46 12.48 20.71
N THR A 224 27.87 12.08 19.49
CA THR A 224 29.02 12.68 18.78
C THR A 224 28.67 13.87 17.89
N LYS A 225 27.38 14.11 17.62
CA LYS A 225 26.93 15.14 16.67
C LYS A 225 25.78 15.95 17.24
N GLU A 226 25.75 17.24 16.94
CA GLU A 226 24.57 18.05 17.16
C GLU A 226 23.52 17.75 16.08
N TYR A 227 22.36 17.28 16.49
CA TYR A 227 21.24 16.95 15.63
C TYR A 227 19.91 17.28 16.31
N ASP A 228 18.85 17.36 15.53
CA ASP A 228 17.50 17.66 16.01
C ASP A 228 16.59 16.43 16.08
N VAL A 229 16.78 15.49 15.14
CA VAL A 229 15.95 14.28 15.00
C VAL A 229 16.78 13.12 14.45
N VAL A 230 16.45 11.90 14.86
CA VAL A 230 16.93 10.66 14.24
C VAL A 230 15.89 10.20 13.24
N LEU A 231 16.28 10.00 11.98
CA LEU A 231 15.45 9.41 10.94
C LEU A 231 15.84 7.96 10.70
N VAL A 232 14.84 7.10 10.56
CA VAL A 232 15.01 5.66 10.42
C VAL A 232 14.37 5.20 9.12
N ALA A 233 15.13 4.47 8.33
CA ALA A 233 14.69 3.76 7.14
C ALA A 233 14.70 2.26 7.45
N ASP A 234 13.54 1.74 7.84
CA ASP A 234 13.27 0.34 8.19
C ASP A 234 11.85 0.00 7.71
N GLU A 235 11.70 -0.33 6.43
CA GLU A 235 10.38 -0.56 5.83
C GLU A 235 9.73 -1.87 6.28
N ARG A 236 10.54 -2.80 6.78
CA ARG A 236 10.05 -4.09 7.26
C ARG A 236 9.73 -4.11 8.75
N GLY A 237 10.16 -3.09 9.51
CA GLY A 237 9.99 -3.05 10.95
C GLY A 237 10.91 -4.03 11.68
N ASP A 238 12.11 -4.28 11.13
CA ASP A 238 13.02 -5.30 11.68
C ASP A 238 13.80 -4.78 12.91
N PHE A 239 14.02 -3.45 13.03
CA PHE A 239 14.84 -2.88 14.12
C PHE A 239 14.38 -1.50 14.61
N GLY A 240 13.61 -0.78 13.83
CA GLY A 240 13.25 0.62 14.10
C GLY A 240 12.53 0.81 15.43
N GLU A 241 11.73 -0.16 15.86
CA GLU A 241 10.99 -0.11 17.11
C GLU A 241 11.89 -0.07 18.37
N TYR A 242 13.14 -0.57 18.25
CA TYR A 242 14.08 -0.60 19.37
C TYR A 242 14.88 0.69 19.54
N LEU A 243 14.85 1.61 18.57
CA LEU A 243 15.66 2.82 18.58
C LEU A 243 15.10 3.96 19.44
N PRO A 244 13.78 4.18 19.58
CA PRO A 244 13.24 5.21 20.46
C PRO A 244 13.74 5.05 21.90
N TYR A 245 14.02 6.18 22.54
CA TYR A 245 14.54 6.26 23.93
C TYR A 245 15.98 5.75 24.13
N GLN A 246 16.69 5.31 23.08
CA GLN A 246 18.09 4.88 23.16
C GLN A 246 19.08 5.98 22.74
N THR A 247 18.60 7.16 22.39
CA THR A 247 19.45 8.30 22.05
C THR A 247 20.15 8.86 23.30
N TRP A 248 21.40 9.30 23.15
CA TRP A 248 22.17 9.91 24.26
C TRP A 248 21.45 11.11 24.89
N TYR A 249 20.91 11.98 24.06
CA TYR A 249 20.02 13.05 24.47
C TYR A 249 18.57 12.72 24.09
N PRO A 250 17.56 13.15 24.84
CA PRO A 250 16.15 12.93 24.51
C PRO A 250 15.79 13.69 23.24
N ARG A 251 15.94 13.03 22.10
CA ARG A 251 15.61 13.56 20.78
C ARG A 251 14.53 12.66 20.11
N PRO A 252 13.66 13.25 19.29
CA PRO A 252 12.66 12.47 18.56
C PRO A 252 13.31 11.52 17.58
N VAL A 253 12.62 10.39 17.39
CA VAL A 253 12.91 9.40 16.35
C VAL A 253 11.69 9.35 15.43
N ALA A 254 11.91 9.41 14.13
CA ALA A 254 10.85 9.38 13.11
C ALA A 254 11.32 8.59 11.88
N GLY A 255 10.41 8.21 10.99
CA GLY A 255 10.79 7.50 9.75
C GLY A 255 9.71 6.58 9.24
N THR A 256 10.07 5.34 8.97
CA THR A 256 9.19 4.31 8.42
C THR A 256 8.09 3.86 9.39
N GLN A 257 7.10 3.13 8.87
CA GLN A 257 5.90 2.72 9.61
C GLN A 257 6.18 1.86 10.85
N GLY A 258 7.30 1.13 10.91
CA GLY A 258 7.69 0.35 12.08
C GLY A 258 7.84 1.14 13.38
N LEU A 259 7.98 2.48 13.28
CA LEU A 259 8.06 3.38 14.43
C LEU A 259 6.70 3.78 15.01
N THR A 260 5.61 3.52 14.32
CA THR A 260 4.25 3.92 14.73
C THR A 260 3.46 2.82 15.41
N ALA A 261 4.02 1.61 15.51
CA ALA A 261 3.36 0.42 16.05
C ALA A 261 3.48 0.27 17.58
N THR A 262 3.91 1.32 18.30
CA THR A 262 4.01 1.33 19.78
C THR A 262 2.92 2.14 20.42
#